data_fd057a83d8cd86780ec01a1986d0cdf3
#
_entry.id   fd057a83d8cd86780ec01a1986d0cdf3
#
_cell.length_a   1.000
_cell.length_b   1.000
_cell.length_c   1.000
_cell.angle_alpha   90.00
_cell.angle_beta   90.00
_cell.angle_gamma   90.00
#
_symmetry.space_group_name_H-M   'P 1'
#
loop_
_entity.id
_entity.type
_entity.pdbx_description
1 polymer ?
#
loop_
_entity_poly.entity_id
_entity_poly.type
_entity_poly.pdbx_seq_one_letter_code
_entity_poly.pdbx_strand_id
1 'polypeptide(L)'
;MWNPVGISFDESDDEGLSYIYFDLGNFHYFTLTFNQDEDDKIYFEFNEQTFSIESNNVTYDLKGNILSFDFGEDIQKSLKIERHIDIEINIDTDMVSFRKTLENIFLAKSRI
;
A
#
# COMPACT_ATOMS: atom_id res chain seq x y z
N MET A 1 7.90 -6.60 12.19
CA MET A 1 7.99 -6.59 10.71
C MET A 1 6.96 -7.54 10.13
N TRP A 2 6.26 -7.12 9.08
CA TRP A 2 5.32 -7.98 8.38
C TRP A 2 6.05 -8.79 7.31
N ASN A 3 5.72 -10.08 7.24
CA ASN A 3 6.30 -11.00 6.26
C ASN A 3 5.17 -11.61 5.42
N PRO A 4 4.73 -10.93 4.35
CA PRO A 4 3.63 -11.44 3.54
C PRO A 4 3.93 -12.82 2.97
N VAL A 5 2.91 -13.69 2.94
CA VAL A 5 3.01 -14.99 2.28
C VAL A 5 2.77 -14.86 0.77
N GLY A 6 2.20 -13.75 0.34
CA GLY A 6 2.00 -13.45 -1.07
C GLY A 6 1.81 -11.95 -1.28
N ILE A 7 2.17 -11.48 -2.46
CA ILE A 7 1.99 -10.07 -2.84
C ILE A 7 1.44 -10.06 -4.26
N SER A 8 0.33 -9.32 -4.45
CA SER A 8 -0.24 -9.08 -5.76
C SER A 8 -0.23 -7.57 -6.02
N PHE A 9 0.10 -7.17 -7.22
CA PHE A 9 0.11 -5.74 -7.53
C PHE A 9 -0.05 -5.52 -9.03
N ASP A 10 -0.53 -4.33 -9.37
CA ASP A 10 -0.63 -3.89 -10.76
C ASP A 10 -0.27 -2.42 -10.81
N GLU A 11 0.62 -2.08 -11.72
CA GLU A 11 1.09 -0.72 -11.94
C GLU A 11 -0.06 0.19 -12.40
N SER A 12 -0.91 -0.32 -13.29
CA SER A 12 -2.15 0.33 -13.71
C SER A 12 -2.95 -0.69 -14.52
N ASP A 13 -4.11 -1.12 -14.00
CA ASP A 13 -4.95 -2.05 -14.72
C ASP A 13 -5.72 -1.33 -15.85
N ASP A 14 -6.57 -2.07 -16.57
CA ASP A 14 -7.33 -1.53 -17.71
C ASP A 14 -8.26 -0.37 -17.33
N GLU A 15 -8.61 -0.25 -16.06
CA GLU A 15 -9.49 0.80 -15.54
C GLU A 15 -8.71 1.94 -14.87
N GLY A 16 -7.39 1.96 -14.96
CA GLY A 16 -6.55 2.97 -14.34
C GLY A 16 -6.27 2.76 -12.86
N LEU A 17 -6.56 1.57 -12.34
CA LEU A 17 -6.35 1.24 -10.94
C LEU A 17 -4.94 0.71 -10.70
N SER A 18 -4.20 1.41 -9.82
CA SER A 18 -2.93 0.93 -9.30
C SER A 18 -3.18 0.34 -7.92
N TYR A 19 -2.66 -0.85 -7.64
CA TYR A 19 -2.88 -1.47 -6.33
C TYR A 19 -1.72 -2.33 -5.90
N ILE A 20 -1.61 -2.52 -4.58
CA ILE A 20 -0.74 -3.52 -3.96
C ILE A 20 -1.58 -4.23 -2.90
N TYR A 21 -1.56 -5.55 -2.93
CA TYR A 21 -2.25 -6.40 -1.96
C TYR A 21 -1.23 -7.29 -1.29
N PHE A 22 -1.13 -7.17 0.04
CA PHE A 22 -0.24 -8.01 0.84
C PHE A 22 -1.09 -9.06 1.55
N ASP A 23 -0.87 -10.33 1.22
CA ASP A 23 -1.46 -11.45 1.93
C ASP A 23 -0.56 -11.76 3.13
N LEU A 24 -1.07 -11.51 4.33
CA LEU A 24 -0.29 -11.68 5.56
C LEU A 24 -0.49 -13.06 6.19
N GLY A 25 -1.29 -13.93 5.55
CA GLY A 25 -1.60 -15.26 6.07
C GLY A 25 -2.73 -15.25 7.09
N ASN A 26 -3.34 -16.40 7.31
CA ASN A 26 -4.42 -16.59 8.29
C ASN A 26 -5.59 -15.63 8.09
N PHE A 27 -5.95 -15.34 6.83
CA PHE A 27 -7.01 -14.40 6.44
C PHE A 27 -6.72 -12.94 6.81
N HIS A 28 -5.47 -12.61 7.12
CA HIS A 28 -5.04 -11.22 7.30
C HIS A 28 -4.51 -10.66 6.00
N TYR A 29 -4.79 -9.38 5.75
CA TYR A 29 -4.29 -8.71 4.56
C TYR A 29 -4.16 -7.21 4.79
N PHE A 30 -3.34 -6.59 3.96
CA PHE A 30 -3.22 -5.13 3.89
C PHE A 30 -3.16 -4.75 2.42
N THR A 31 -3.98 -3.79 2.02
CA THR A 31 -3.98 -3.33 0.63
C THR A 31 -4.03 -1.82 0.55
N LEU A 32 -3.41 -1.29 -0.50
CA LEU A 32 -3.52 0.11 -0.86
C LEU A 32 -3.80 0.21 -2.35
N THR A 33 -4.71 1.13 -2.71
CA THR A 33 -5.14 1.31 -4.08
C THR A 33 -5.27 2.79 -4.41
N PHE A 34 -5.08 3.10 -5.69
CA PHE A 34 -5.27 4.44 -6.20
C PHE A 34 -5.75 4.38 -7.64
N ASN A 35 -6.90 4.99 -7.92
CA ASN A 35 -7.41 5.10 -9.28
C ASN A 35 -6.99 6.46 -9.84
N GLN A 36 -6.12 6.44 -10.86
CA GLN A 36 -5.54 7.64 -11.43
C GLN A 36 -6.56 8.60 -12.05
N ASP A 37 -7.70 8.08 -12.49
CA ASP A 37 -8.72 8.86 -13.17
C ASP A 37 -9.79 9.42 -12.21
N GLU A 38 -9.97 8.81 -11.05
CA GLU A 38 -11.09 9.11 -10.15
C GLU A 38 -10.66 9.60 -8.77
N ASP A 39 -9.50 9.16 -8.28
CA ASP A 39 -9.09 9.40 -6.89
C ASP A 39 -8.10 10.54 -6.76
N ASP A 40 -8.19 11.28 -5.66
CA ASP A 40 -7.18 12.24 -5.24
C ASP A 40 -6.45 11.79 -3.97
N LYS A 41 -6.89 10.68 -3.38
CA LYS A 41 -6.31 10.11 -2.16
C LYS A 41 -6.12 8.61 -2.32
N ILE A 42 -5.16 8.08 -1.57
CA ILE A 42 -4.88 6.65 -1.55
C ILE A 42 -5.89 5.97 -0.64
N TYR A 43 -6.46 4.85 -1.09
CA TYR A 43 -7.35 4.01 -0.28
C TYR A 43 -6.53 2.94 0.42
N PHE A 44 -6.72 2.81 1.73
CA PHE A 44 -6.09 1.78 2.55
C PHE A 44 -7.15 0.90 3.21
N GLU A 45 -6.88 -0.39 3.29
CA GLU A 45 -7.76 -1.34 3.97
C GLU A 45 -6.92 -2.41 4.65
N PHE A 46 -7.32 -2.76 5.89
CA PHE A 46 -6.61 -3.76 6.69
C PHE A 46 -7.61 -4.74 7.27
N ASN A 47 -7.51 -6.01 6.87
CA ASN A 47 -8.28 -7.15 7.34
C ASN A 47 -9.79 -7.14 7.04
N GLU A 48 -10.44 -6.00 7.00
CA GLU A 48 -11.87 -5.90 6.65
C GLU A 48 -12.23 -4.47 6.28
N GLN A 49 -13.33 -4.32 5.56
CA GLN A 49 -13.73 -3.02 5.01
C GLN A 49 -14.03 -1.96 6.07
N THR A 50 -14.38 -2.36 7.29
CA THR A 50 -14.60 -1.42 8.38
C THR A 50 -13.31 -0.74 8.83
N PHE A 51 -12.16 -1.35 8.54
CA PHE A 51 -10.84 -0.79 8.83
C PHE A 51 -10.24 -0.25 7.52
N SER A 52 -10.80 0.86 7.05
CA SER A 52 -10.39 1.48 5.80
C SER A 52 -10.45 3.00 5.88
N ILE A 53 -9.69 3.65 5.01
CA ILE A 53 -9.65 5.10 4.94
C ILE A 53 -9.06 5.54 3.60
N GLU A 54 -9.50 6.72 3.12
CA GLU A 54 -8.82 7.41 2.04
C GLU A 54 -7.97 8.53 2.66
N SER A 55 -6.67 8.54 2.39
CA SER A 55 -5.76 9.53 2.96
C SER A 55 -4.46 9.60 2.16
N ASN A 56 -3.85 10.78 2.17
CA ASN A 56 -2.49 10.97 1.65
C ASN A 56 -1.47 11.18 2.78
N ASN A 57 -1.90 10.97 4.03
CA ASN A 57 -1.06 11.23 5.20
C ASN A 57 -0.16 10.05 5.52
N VAL A 58 0.77 9.76 4.62
CA VAL A 58 1.66 8.61 4.69
C VAL A 58 2.93 8.90 3.92
N THR A 59 4.05 8.37 4.40
CA THR A 59 5.31 8.36 3.66
C THR A 59 5.80 6.92 3.57
N TYR A 60 6.62 6.64 2.55
CA TYR A 60 7.23 5.33 2.41
C TYR A 60 8.69 5.44 2.02
N ASP A 61 9.44 4.39 2.30
CA ASP A 61 10.80 4.22 1.88
C ASP A 61 11.03 2.77 1.48
N LEU A 62 11.69 2.54 0.38
CA LEU A 62 12.00 1.19 -0.10
C LEU A 62 13.51 1.04 -0.21
N LYS A 63 14.09 0.24 0.69
CA LYS A 63 15.52 -0.06 0.71
C LYS A 63 15.73 -1.55 0.49
N GLY A 64 16.30 -1.91 -0.66
CA GLY A 64 16.41 -3.33 -1.02
C GLY A 64 15.03 -3.94 -1.10
N ASN A 65 14.76 -4.94 -0.28
CA ASN A 65 13.48 -5.62 -0.22
C ASN A 65 12.65 -5.26 1.02
N ILE A 66 13.00 -4.19 1.73
CA ILE A 66 12.25 -3.74 2.90
C ILE A 66 11.48 -2.48 2.55
N LEU A 67 10.16 -2.56 2.61
CA LEU A 67 9.26 -1.44 2.43
C LEU A 67 8.83 -0.93 3.79
N SER A 68 9.12 0.34 4.08
CA SER A 68 8.77 0.96 5.35
C SER A 68 7.72 2.02 5.12
N PHE A 69 6.66 1.98 5.91
CA PHE A 69 5.62 3.01 5.91
C PHE A 69 5.63 3.77 7.23
N ASP A 70 5.41 5.07 7.14
CA ASP A 70 5.06 5.92 8.28
C ASP A 70 3.68 6.50 8.03
N PHE A 71 2.71 6.08 8.84
CA PHE A 71 1.31 6.45 8.68
C PHE A 71 0.95 7.63 9.57
N GLY A 72 0.15 8.55 9.04
CA GLY A 72 -0.43 9.62 9.83
C GLY A 72 -1.43 9.08 10.85
N GLU A 73 -1.80 9.92 11.78
CA GLU A 73 -2.69 9.55 12.88
C GLU A 73 -4.07 9.08 12.40
N ASP A 74 -4.58 9.69 11.33
CA ASP A 74 -5.86 9.31 10.74
C ASP A 74 -5.87 7.87 10.26
N ILE A 75 -4.80 7.45 9.57
CA ILE A 75 -4.66 6.07 9.07
C ILE A 75 -4.51 5.10 10.24
N GLN A 76 -3.69 5.45 11.22
CA GLN A 76 -3.48 4.62 12.41
C GLN A 76 -4.78 4.32 13.14
N LYS A 77 -5.61 5.33 13.33
CA LYS A 77 -6.89 5.19 14.02
C LYS A 77 -7.90 4.37 13.23
N SER A 78 -7.97 4.63 11.92
CA SER A 78 -8.94 3.93 11.05
C SER A 78 -8.61 2.47 10.85
N LEU A 79 -7.33 2.15 10.66
CA LEU A 79 -6.88 0.78 10.42
C LEU A 79 -6.50 0.05 11.72
N LYS A 80 -6.35 0.77 12.82
CA LYS A 80 -5.88 0.25 14.12
C LYS A 80 -4.51 -0.43 13.99
N ILE A 81 -3.59 0.26 13.35
CA ILE A 81 -2.22 -0.19 13.12
C ILE A 81 -1.22 0.79 13.74
N GLU A 82 0.02 0.36 13.85
CA GLU A 82 1.10 1.19 14.35
C GLU A 82 1.50 2.26 13.33
N ARG A 83 2.15 3.32 13.79
CA ARG A 83 2.61 4.40 12.94
C ARG A 83 3.66 3.93 11.94
N HIS A 84 4.64 3.17 12.39
CA HIS A 84 5.74 2.70 11.56
C HIS A 84 5.62 1.19 11.35
N ILE A 85 5.59 0.76 10.10
CA ILE A 85 5.51 -0.65 9.75
C ILE A 85 6.52 -0.95 8.66
N ASP A 86 7.33 -1.97 8.89
CA ASP A 86 8.24 -2.53 7.90
C ASP A 86 7.67 -3.80 7.31
N ILE A 87 7.75 -3.93 5.99
CA ILE A 87 7.26 -5.10 5.27
C ILE A 87 8.40 -5.68 4.46
N GLU A 88 8.67 -6.97 4.66
CA GLU A 88 9.66 -7.68 3.86
C GLU A 88 9.03 -8.14 2.56
N ILE A 89 9.58 -7.68 1.43
CA ILE A 89 9.09 -8.04 0.10
C ILE A 89 9.74 -9.35 -0.31
N ASN A 90 8.93 -10.30 -0.82
CA ASN A 90 9.40 -11.61 -1.22
C ASN A 90 10.47 -11.51 -2.30
N ILE A 91 11.49 -12.37 -2.20
CA ILE A 91 12.63 -12.38 -3.11
C ILE A 91 12.22 -12.63 -4.57
N ASP A 92 11.08 -13.31 -4.78
CA ASP A 92 10.57 -13.61 -6.12
C ASP A 92 9.80 -12.46 -6.76
N THR A 93 9.59 -11.38 -6.02
CA THR A 93 8.84 -10.22 -6.52
C THR A 93 9.67 -9.46 -7.56
N ASP A 94 9.02 -9.09 -8.68
CA ASP A 94 9.63 -8.20 -9.66
C ASP A 94 9.74 -6.80 -9.07
N MET A 95 10.91 -6.47 -8.55
CA MET A 95 11.14 -5.21 -7.83
C MET A 95 11.05 -3.98 -8.73
N VAL A 96 11.33 -4.13 -10.03
CA VAL A 96 11.21 -3.00 -10.98
C VAL A 96 9.73 -2.61 -11.10
N SER A 97 8.87 -3.58 -11.37
CA SER A 97 7.42 -3.35 -11.48
C SER A 97 6.80 -2.94 -10.15
N PHE A 98 7.27 -3.53 -9.05
CA PHE A 98 6.79 -3.18 -7.71
C PHE A 98 7.09 -1.72 -7.38
N ARG A 99 8.30 -1.26 -7.65
CA ARG A 99 8.70 0.13 -7.42
C ARG A 99 7.85 1.10 -8.26
N LYS A 100 7.60 0.75 -9.52
CA LYS A 100 6.73 1.57 -10.38
C LYS A 100 5.31 1.66 -9.84
N THR A 101 4.79 0.56 -9.31
CA THR A 101 3.46 0.53 -8.70
C THR A 101 3.40 1.48 -7.50
N LEU A 102 4.41 1.44 -6.64
CA LEU A 102 4.50 2.37 -5.50
C LEU A 102 4.53 3.82 -5.98
N GLU A 103 5.36 4.12 -6.98
CA GLU A 103 5.47 5.47 -7.52
C GLU A 103 4.12 5.95 -8.06
N ASN A 104 3.39 5.11 -8.80
CA ASN A 104 2.08 5.47 -9.34
C ASN A 104 1.07 5.77 -8.25
N ILE A 105 1.03 4.95 -7.21
CA ILE A 105 0.11 5.16 -6.09
C ILE A 105 0.45 6.45 -5.34
N PHE A 106 1.72 6.67 -5.05
CA PHE A 106 2.15 7.81 -4.23
C PHE A 106 2.28 9.11 -4.99
N LEU A 107 2.22 9.09 -6.33
CA LEU A 107 2.13 10.31 -7.13
C LEU A 107 0.88 11.12 -6.80
N ALA A 108 -0.16 10.49 -6.26
CA ALA A 108 -1.36 11.20 -5.81
C ALA A 108 -1.04 12.36 -4.87
N LYS A 109 0.03 12.23 -4.08
CA LYS A 109 0.43 13.25 -3.10
C LYS A 109 0.94 14.53 -3.75
N SER A 110 1.47 14.46 -4.96
CA SER A 110 2.03 15.62 -5.65
C SER A 110 1.04 16.30 -6.60
N ARG A 111 -0.18 15.80 -6.71
CA ARG A 111 -1.22 16.35 -7.58
C ARG A 111 -2.15 17.36 -6.90
N ILE A 112 -1.90 17.64 -5.64
CA ILE A 112 -2.73 18.56 -4.85
C ILE A 112 -2.31 20.00 -5.10
#